data_22468c333d8fc8f17dc2a9e0e39a0137
#
_entry.id   22468c333d8fc8f17dc2a9e0e39a0137
#
_cell.length_a   1.000
_cell.length_b   1.000
_cell.length_c   1.000
_cell.angle_alpha   90.00
_cell.angle_beta   90.00
_cell.angle_gamma   90.00
#
_symmetry.space_group_name_H-M   'P 1'
#
loop_
_entity.id
_entity.type
_entity.pdbx_description
1 polymer ?
#
loop_
_entity_poly.entity_id
_entity_poly.type
_entity_poly.pdbx_seq_one_letter_code
_entity_poly.pdbx_strand_id
1 'polypeptide(L)'
;VTGPRVALVTGANRGIGAFVADALEADGWVVERGSSAVADTTDRAAVEAWVGEVGERHGRLDLLVNNAGVMEQEVTLPESDPDEWWRTVEVNVRGPYLVTRAAWPLLVAAGGRVINLNSGAGVRPGLQASAYNVSKTALARITGSTDLAGREVGVRAFDLAPGVVRTDMTAAMRAHADRTDWTTPEQVLELVRALVDGRLDAYSGRMVRAGVDDVATLVAAADRLGERERTITVVPYADDDPLVP
;
A
#
# COMPACT_ATOMS: atom_id res chain seq x y z
N VAL A 1 13.59 19.90 -12.11
CA VAL A 1 12.69 20.55 -11.12
C VAL A 1 13.45 20.62 -9.80
N THR A 2 13.77 21.84 -9.32
CA THR A 2 14.74 22.13 -8.24
C THR A 2 14.08 22.34 -6.86
N GLY A 3 12.92 21.76 -6.60
CA GLY A 3 12.23 21.83 -5.30
C GLY A 3 12.35 20.52 -4.50
N PRO A 4 11.96 20.54 -3.20
CA PRO A 4 11.89 19.32 -2.40
C PRO A 4 10.86 18.34 -2.99
N ARG A 5 11.09 17.04 -2.79
CA ARG A 5 10.14 15.99 -3.16
C ARG A 5 8.88 16.10 -2.29
N VAL A 6 7.72 15.84 -2.89
CA VAL A 6 6.41 15.93 -2.22
C VAL A 6 5.83 14.54 -2.04
N ALA A 7 5.42 14.21 -0.82
CA ALA A 7 4.73 12.98 -0.48
C ALA A 7 3.34 13.26 0.08
N LEU A 8 2.37 12.40 -0.23
CA LEU A 8 1.06 12.36 0.37
C LEU A 8 0.88 11.03 1.07
N VAL A 9 0.58 11.04 2.38
CA VAL A 9 0.42 9.84 3.19
C VAL A 9 -0.97 9.82 3.81
N THR A 10 -1.81 8.84 3.44
CA THR A 10 -3.14 8.69 4.04
C THR A 10 -3.05 7.98 5.39
N GLY A 11 -3.91 8.34 6.35
CA GLY A 11 -3.89 7.74 7.69
C GLY A 11 -2.60 8.04 8.47
N ALA A 12 -2.03 9.24 8.29
CA ALA A 12 -0.72 9.64 8.83
C ALA A 12 -0.74 10.10 10.30
N ASN A 13 -1.87 10.02 11.02
CA ASN A 13 -1.97 10.50 12.41
C ASN A 13 -1.42 9.52 13.44
N ARG A 14 -1.28 8.25 13.11
CA ARG A 14 -0.82 7.18 14.02
C ARG A 14 -0.24 5.99 13.26
N GLY A 15 0.37 5.10 14.02
CA GLY A 15 0.86 3.81 13.50
C GLY A 15 1.84 3.96 12.35
N ILE A 16 1.71 3.10 11.34
CA ILE A 16 2.66 3.04 10.21
C ILE A 16 2.68 4.35 9.42
N GLY A 17 1.52 4.93 9.13
CA GLY A 17 1.44 6.18 8.38
C GLY A 17 2.17 7.33 9.06
N ALA A 18 2.10 7.43 10.41
CA ALA A 18 2.78 8.46 11.16
C ALA A 18 4.30 8.32 11.07
N PHE A 19 4.86 7.15 11.39
CA PHE A 19 6.33 7.01 11.36
C PHE A 19 6.90 7.06 9.94
N VAL A 20 6.13 6.65 8.90
CA VAL A 20 6.55 6.84 7.50
C VAL A 20 6.58 8.33 7.15
N ALA A 21 5.56 9.08 7.54
CA ALA A 21 5.52 10.53 7.32
C ALA A 21 6.66 11.26 8.05
N ASP A 22 6.90 10.92 9.34
CA ASP A 22 8.01 11.49 10.13
C ASP A 22 9.38 11.22 9.50
N ALA A 23 9.59 9.99 9.01
CA ALA A 23 10.85 9.62 8.37
C ALA A 23 11.05 10.36 7.03
N LEU A 24 10.00 10.51 6.22
CA LEU A 24 10.08 11.26 4.97
C LEU A 24 10.39 12.75 5.23
N GLU A 25 9.76 13.37 6.24
CA GLU A 25 10.10 14.74 6.65
C GLU A 25 11.55 14.87 7.11
N ALA A 26 12.04 13.90 7.91
CA ALA A 26 13.44 13.85 8.33
C ALA A 26 14.40 13.68 7.13
N ASP A 27 13.97 12.99 6.07
CA ASP A 27 14.70 12.82 4.82
C ASP A 27 14.55 14.05 3.86
N GLY A 28 13.92 15.15 4.32
CA GLY A 28 13.80 16.42 3.61
C GLY A 28 12.64 16.52 2.60
N TRP A 29 11.63 15.65 2.72
CA TRP A 29 10.40 15.73 1.91
C TRP A 29 9.42 16.75 2.48
N VAL A 30 8.59 17.32 1.63
CA VAL A 30 7.33 17.96 2.03
C VAL A 30 6.28 16.87 2.13
N VAL A 31 5.66 16.70 3.30
CA VAL A 31 4.69 15.62 3.52
C VAL A 31 3.29 16.19 3.78
N GLU A 32 2.35 15.87 2.90
CA GLU A 32 0.92 16.13 3.06
C GLU A 32 0.29 14.95 3.83
N ARG A 33 -0.02 15.21 5.10
CA ARG A 33 -0.54 14.21 6.03
C ARG A 33 -2.07 14.13 5.96
N GLY A 34 -2.59 13.01 5.47
CA GLY A 34 -4.03 12.72 5.43
C GLY A 34 -4.53 12.01 6.68
N SER A 35 -5.73 12.36 7.09
CA SER A 35 -6.50 11.69 8.14
C SER A 35 -7.98 11.81 7.84
N SER A 36 -8.85 11.10 8.57
CA SER A 36 -10.30 11.25 8.43
C SER A 36 -10.81 12.65 8.77
N ALA A 37 -10.03 13.43 9.53
CA ALA A 37 -10.34 14.84 9.82
C ALA A 37 -9.94 15.78 8.66
N VAL A 38 -8.97 15.38 7.82
CA VAL A 38 -8.54 16.14 6.63
C VAL A 38 -9.41 15.75 5.44
N ALA A 39 -9.48 14.46 5.14
CA ALA A 39 -10.35 13.90 4.12
C ALA A 39 -10.67 12.44 4.45
N ASP A 40 -11.95 12.08 4.57
CA ASP A 40 -12.36 10.67 4.59
C ASP A 40 -12.07 10.09 3.21
N THR A 41 -11.21 9.08 3.14
CA THR A 41 -10.79 8.47 1.88
C THR A 41 -11.94 7.76 1.14
N THR A 42 -13.07 7.52 1.80
CA THR A 42 -14.29 6.99 1.18
C THR A 42 -15.21 8.07 0.60
N ASP A 43 -15.00 9.33 0.97
CA ASP A 43 -15.71 10.47 0.40
C ASP A 43 -14.94 11.02 -0.82
N ARG A 44 -15.51 10.80 -2.00
CA ARG A 44 -14.93 11.24 -3.26
C ARG A 44 -14.71 12.75 -3.31
N ALA A 45 -15.68 13.55 -2.86
CA ALA A 45 -15.60 15.01 -2.94
C ALA A 45 -14.51 15.54 -2.00
N ALA A 46 -14.43 15.00 -0.78
CA ALA A 46 -13.38 15.36 0.17
C ALA A 46 -11.98 15.01 -0.35
N VAL A 47 -11.81 13.83 -0.97
CA VAL A 47 -10.54 13.40 -1.56
C VAL A 47 -10.15 14.31 -2.74
N GLU A 48 -11.08 14.59 -3.67
CA GLU A 48 -10.82 15.45 -4.83
C GLU A 48 -10.45 16.88 -4.39
N ALA A 49 -11.11 17.43 -3.37
CA ALA A 49 -10.79 18.75 -2.82
C ALA A 49 -9.38 18.78 -2.18
N TRP A 50 -9.09 17.83 -1.29
CA TRP A 50 -7.78 17.75 -0.63
C TRP A 50 -6.63 17.58 -1.62
N VAL A 51 -6.74 16.63 -2.56
CA VAL A 51 -5.71 16.43 -3.58
C VAL A 51 -5.58 17.63 -4.52
N GLY A 52 -6.69 18.31 -4.81
CA GLY A 52 -6.71 19.58 -5.55
C GLY A 52 -5.87 20.65 -4.86
N GLU A 53 -6.06 20.87 -3.55
CA GLU A 53 -5.26 21.79 -2.76
C GLU A 53 -3.76 21.43 -2.75
N VAL A 54 -3.43 20.13 -2.68
CA VAL A 54 -2.05 19.65 -2.79
C VAL A 54 -1.48 20.02 -4.18
N GLY A 55 -2.29 19.85 -5.22
CA GLY A 55 -1.93 20.23 -6.59
C GLY A 55 -1.66 21.74 -6.74
N GLU A 56 -2.53 22.59 -6.14
CA GLU A 56 -2.34 24.05 -6.16
C GLU A 56 -1.06 24.48 -5.43
N ARG A 57 -0.71 23.83 -4.31
CA ARG A 57 0.50 24.15 -3.55
C ARG A 57 1.78 23.68 -4.22
N HIS A 58 1.79 22.50 -4.82
CA HIS A 58 3.04 21.84 -5.22
C HIS A 58 3.15 21.54 -6.71
N GLY A 59 2.03 21.41 -7.43
CA GLY A 59 2.01 21.08 -8.86
C GLY A 59 2.52 19.67 -9.23
N ARG A 60 2.92 18.88 -8.25
CA ARG A 60 3.50 17.54 -8.41
C ARG A 60 3.28 16.66 -7.18
N LEU A 61 3.40 15.36 -7.37
CA LEU A 61 3.45 14.40 -6.27
C LEU A 61 4.47 13.30 -6.61
N ASP A 62 5.55 13.24 -5.83
CA ASP A 62 6.63 12.26 -6.03
C ASP A 62 6.32 10.91 -5.39
N LEU A 63 5.52 10.93 -4.30
CA LEU A 63 5.13 9.72 -3.57
C LEU A 63 3.70 9.82 -3.06
N LEU A 64 2.89 8.81 -3.35
CA LEU A 64 1.63 8.54 -2.68
C LEU A 64 1.77 7.29 -1.81
N VAL A 65 1.46 7.40 -0.51
CA VAL A 65 1.37 6.25 0.40
C VAL A 65 -0.08 6.05 0.81
N ASN A 66 -0.74 5.06 0.23
CA ASN A 66 -2.07 4.62 0.63
C ASN A 66 -1.94 3.71 1.86
N ASN A 67 -1.94 4.33 3.05
CA ASN A 67 -1.81 3.63 4.32
C ASN A 67 -3.12 3.55 5.11
N ALA A 68 -4.05 4.49 4.94
CA ALA A 68 -5.34 4.44 5.62
C ALA A 68 -6.02 3.09 5.43
N GLY A 69 -6.46 2.49 6.52
CA GLY A 69 -7.12 1.18 6.49
C GLY A 69 -7.70 0.81 7.83
N VAL A 70 -8.69 -0.07 7.78
CA VAL A 70 -9.38 -0.64 8.94
C VAL A 70 -9.46 -2.16 8.81
N MET A 71 -9.81 -2.82 9.89
CA MET A 71 -10.09 -4.25 9.94
C MET A 71 -11.38 -4.44 10.75
N GLU A 72 -12.25 -5.32 10.27
CA GLU A 72 -13.43 -5.77 11.01
C GLU A 72 -13.05 -6.67 12.20
N GLN A 73 -14.04 -7.04 13.00
CA GLN A 73 -13.83 -7.99 14.09
C GLN A 73 -13.26 -9.32 13.60
N GLU A 74 -12.40 -9.93 14.44
CA GLU A 74 -11.79 -11.25 14.16
C GLU A 74 -12.82 -12.38 14.41
N VAL A 75 -13.79 -12.49 13.51
CA VAL A 75 -14.82 -13.56 13.51
C VAL A 75 -14.78 -14.30 12.18
N THR A 76 -15.43 -15.46 12.11
CA THR A 76 -15.57 -16.22 10.86
C THR A 76 -16.56 -15.54 9.92
N LEU A 77 -16.50 -15.85 8.63
CA LEU A 77 -17.37 -15.24 7.61
C LEU A 77 -18.87 -15.33 7.98
N PRO A 78 -19.42 -16.48 8.45
CA PRO A 78 -20.83 -16.56 8.82
C PRO A 78 -21.24 -15.73 10.06
N GLU A 79 -20.27 -15.34 10.88
CA GLU A 79 -20.49 -14.56 12.11
C GLU A 79 -20.25 -13.07 11.92
N SER A 80 -19.73 -12.65 10.74
CA SER A 80 -19.40 -11.26 10.49
C SER A 80 -20.65 -10.39 10.35
N ASP A 81 -20.54 -9.14 10.83
CA ASP A 81 -21.54 -8.12 10.59
C ASP A 81 -21.40 -7.61 9.15
N PRO A 82 -22.48 -7.62 8.31
CA PRO A 82 -22.41 -7.23 6.90
C PRO A 82 -22.04 -5.77 6.69
N ASP A 83 -22.43 -4.86 7.56
CA ASP A 83 -22.15 -3.42 7.41
C ASP A 83 -20.68 -3.12 7.79
N GLU A 84 -20.18 -3.74 8.87
CA GLU A 84 -18.75 -3.66 9.23
C GLU A 84 -17.86 -4.30 8.16
N TRP A 85 -18.31 -5.44 7.62
CA TRP A 85 -17.63 -6.13 6.52
C TRP A 85 -17.50 -5.22 5.30
N TRP A 86 -18.60 -4.61 4.88
CA TRP A 86 -18.59 -3.70 3.73
C TRP A 86 -17.78 -2.44 3.97
N ARG A 87 -17.88 -1.87 5.19
CA ARG A 87 -17.07 -0.72 5.59
C ARG A 87 -15.58 -1.00 5.47
N THR A 88 -15.13 -2.19 5.86
CA THR A 88 -13.72 -2.60 5.72
C THR A 88 -13.28 -2.63 4.26
N VAL A 89 -14.11 -3.20 3.38
CA VAL A 89 -13.83 -3.21 1.93
C VAL A 89 -13.84 -1.78 1.37
N GLU A 90 -14.80 -0.97 1.74
CA GLU A 90 -14.91 0.41 1.25
C GLU A 90 -13.68 1.24 1.61
N VAL A 91 -13.26 1.22 2.85
CA VAL A 91 -12.07 1.97 3.29
C VAL A 91 -10.81 1.45 2.62
N ASN A 92 -10.61 0.13 2.61
CA ASN A 92 -9.34 -0.48 2.18
C ASN A 92 -9.19 -0.63 0.66
N VAL A 93 -10.28 -0.52 -0.11
CA VAL A 93 -10.28 -0.71 -1.58
C VAL A 93 -10.66 0.58 -2.29
N ARG A 94 -11.88 1.10 -2.00
CA ARG A 94 -12.37 2.32 -2.65
C ARG A 94 -11.54 3.54 -2.27
N GLY A 95 -11.09 3.63 -1.01
CA GLY A 95 -10.23 4.71 -0.53
C GLY A 95 -8.95 4.86 -1.35
N PRO A 96 -8.06 3.86 -1.40
CA PRO A 96 -6.85 3.90 -2.23
C PRO A 96 -7.12 4.16 -3.72
N TYR A 97 -8.19 3.60 -4.27
CA TYR A 97 -8.61 3.88 -5.64
C TYR A 97 -8.92 5.37 -5.84
N LEU A 98 -9.75 5.97 -4.98
CA LEU A 98 -10.13 7.38 -5.10
C LEU A 98 -8.95 8.32 -4.97
N VAL A 99 -8.08 8.09 -3.97
CA VAL A 99 -6.89 8.93 -3.74
C VAL A 99 -5.91 8.79 -4.91
N THR A 100 -5.62 7.57 -5.38
CA THR A 100 -4.71 7.35 -6.52
C THR A 100 -5.26 7.99 -7.79
N ARG A 101 -6.57 7.84 -8.06
CA ARG A 101 -7.22 8.46 -9.22
C ARG A 101 -7.16 9.99 -9.17
N ALA A 102 -7.44 10.60 -8.03
CA ALA A 102 -7.38 12.04 -7.87
C ALA A 102 -5.95 12.57 -8.00
N ALA A 103 -4.96 11.87 -7.43
CA ALA A 103 -3.55 12.24 -7.47
C ALA A 103 -2.87 11.94 -8.82
N TRP A 104 -3.54 11.23 -9.75
CA TRP A 104 -2.91 10.77 -10.98
C TRP A 104 -2.20 11.86 -11.80
N PRO A 105 -2.81 13.04 -12.07
CA PRO A 105 -2.12 14.09 -12.82
C PRO A 105 -0.83 14.58 -12.14
N LEU A 106 -0.82 14.64 -10.81
CA LEU A 106 0.35 15.08 -10.03
C LEU A 106 1.45 14.02 -10.02
N LEU A 107 1.07 12.74 -9.97
CA LEU A 107 1.99 11.60 -10.07
C LEU A 107 2.65 11.57 -11.46
N VAL A 108 1.88 11.77 -12.53
CA VAL A 108 2.42 11.86 -13.90
C VAL A 108 3.39 13.03 -14.05
N ALA A 109 3.06 14.19 -13.49
CA ALA A 109 3.93 15.36 -13.54
C ALA A 109 5.31 15.14 -12.89
N ALA A 110 5.40 14.22 -11.93
CA ALA A 110 6.65 13.89 -11.22
C ALA A 110 7.35 12.62 -11.71
N GLY A 111 6.71 11.76 -12.50
CA GLY A 111 7.12 10.36 -12.62
C GLY A 111 7.07 9.66 -11.26
N GLY A 112 6.01 9.89 -10.50
CA GLY A 112 5.88 9.58 -9.09
C GLY A 112 5.69 8.08 -8.80
N ARG A 113 5.65 7.75 -7.51
CA ARG A 113 5.50 6.38 -7.01
C ARG A 113 4.26 6.26 -6.13
N VAL A 114 3.60 5.11 -6.20
CA VAL A 114 2.48 4.75 -5.34
C VAL A 114 2.89 3.55 -4.49
N ILE A 115 2.81 3.67 -3.18
CA ILE A 115 2.99 2.56 -2.24
C ILE A 115 1.64 2.28 -1.59
N ASN A 116 1.08 1.11 -1.85
CA ASN A 116 -0.11 0.62 -1.19
C ASN A 116 0.29 -0.24 0.01
N LEU A 117 -0.11 0.16 1.24
CA LEU A 117 0.13 -0.66 2.45
C LEU A 117 -0.78 -1.88 2.40
N ASN A 118 -0.20 -2.98 1.93
CA ASN A 118 -0.86 -4.26 1.78
C ASN A 118 -0.58 -5.17 3.01
N SER A 119 -0.87 -6.45 2.91
CA SER A 119 -0.70 -7.43 3.98
C SER A 119 -0.48 -8.83 3.41
N GLY A 120 0.21 -9.68 4.15
CA GLY A 120 0.21 -11.12 3.88
C GLY A 120 -1.19 -11.75 3.90
N ALA A 121 -2.17 -11.11 4.53
CA ALA A 121 -3.57 -11.50 4.51
C ALA A 121 -4.20 -11.44 3.10
N GLY A 122 -3.67 -10.61 2.20
CA GLY A 122 -4.12 -10.56 0.80
C GLY A 122 -3.64 -11.71 -0.08
N VAL A 123 -2.72 -12.56 0.41
CA VAL A 123 -2.11 -13.64 -0.39
C VAL A 123 -2.80 -14.98 -0.18
N ARG A 124 -3.41 -15.21 0.98
CA ARG A 124 -4.08 -16.48 1.34
C ARG A 124 -5.39 -16.20 2.05
N PRO A 125 -6.38 -17.09 1.90
CA PRO A 125 -7.61 -16.97 2.68
C PRO A 125 -7.30 -17.14 4.17
N GLY A 126 -7.94 -16.33 5.00
CA GLY A 126 -7.94 -16.47 6.45
C GLY A 126 -9.26 -17.03 6.96
N LEU A 127 -9.24 -17.75 8.07
CA LEU A 127 -10.45 -18.22 8.73
C LEU A 127 -11.30 -17.07 9.28
N GLN A 128 -10.63 -16.01 9.73
CA GLN A 128 -11.23 -14.81 10.34
C GLN A 128 -10.88 -13.57 9.53
N ALA A 129 -11.60 -12.47 9.80
CA ALA A 129 -11.39 -11.18 9.16
C ALA A 129 -11.45 -11.25 7.62
N SER A 130 -12.52 -11.85 7.11
CA SER A 130 -12.68 -12.12 5.67
C SER A 130 -12.74 -10.86 4.81
N ALA A 131 -13.33 -9.75 5.29
CA ALA A 131 -13.34 -8.48 4.58
C ALA A 131 -11.94 -7.90 4.44
N TYR A 132 -11.14 -7.96 5.51
CA TYR A 132 -9.75 -7.53 5.46
C TYR A 132 -8.94 -8.35 4.44
N ASN A 133 -9.08 -9.68 4.46
CA ASN A 133 -8.42 -10.56 3.47
C ASN A 133 -8.83 -10.19 2.04
N VAL A 134 -10.14 -10.07 1.77
CA VAL A 134 -10.68 -9.66 0.45
C VAL A 134 -10.14 -8.31 0.04
N SER A 135 -10.16 -7.33 0.96
CA SER A 135 -9.70 -5.97 0.67
C SER A 135 -8.22 -5.90 0.30
N LYS A 136 -7.37 -6.67 0.98
CA LYS A 136 -5.92 -6.69 0.69
C LYS A 136 -5.59 -7.46 -0.59
N THR A 137 -6.37 -8.48 -0.95
CA THR A 137 -6.31 -9.12 -2.28
C THR A 137 -6.72 -8.14 -3.39
N ALA A 138 -7.83 -7.42 -3.20
CA ALA A 138 -8.29 -6.41 -4.16
C ALA A 138 -7.29 -5.26 -4.32
N LEU A 139 -6.66 -4.81 -3.23
CA LEU A 139 -5.64 -3.77 -3.26
C LEU A 139 -4.43 -4.17 -4.12
N ALA A 140 -4.01 -5.44 -4.09
CA ALA A 140 -2.95 -5.93 -4.97
C ALA A 140 -3.32 -5.82 -6.46
N ARG A 141 -4.60 -6.00 -6.81
CA ARG A 141 -5.07 -5.77 -8.19
C ARG A 141 -5.07 -4.30 -8.57
N ILE A 142 -5.40 -3.41 -7.64
CA ILE A 142 -5.29 -1.95 -7.86
C ILE A 142 -3.82 -1.59 -8.12
N THR A 143 -2.88 -2.13 -7.34
CA THR A 143 -1.43 -1.94 -7.54
C THR A 143 -1.00 -2.35 -8.94
N GLY A 144 -1.35 -3.56 -9.38
CA GLY A 144 -1.03 -4.05 -10.72
C GLY A 144 -1.64 -3.19 -11.84
N SER A 145 -2.92 -2.77 -11.69
CA SER A 145 -3.58 -1.89 -12.67
C SER A 145 -2.95 -0.50 -12.72
N THR A 146 -2.51 0.02 -11.56
CA THR A 146 -1.82 1.30 -11.46
C THR A 146 -0.43 1.24 -12.14
N ASP A 147 0.31 0.15 -11.94
CA ASP A 147 1.58 -0.10 -12.63
C ASP A 147 1.40 -0.14 -14.15
N LEU A 148 0.43 -0.91 -14.65
CA LEU A 148 0.15 -1.03 -16.07
C LEU A 148 -0.17 0.33 -16.71
N ALA A 149 -1.02 1.14 -16.05
CA ALA A 149 -1.36 2.49 -16.51
C ALA A 149 -0.17 3.46 -16.42
N GLY A 150 0.74 3.22 -15.49
CA GLY A 150 1.87 4.10 -15.19
C GLY A 150 3.10 3.90 -16.07
N ARG A 151 3.26 2.75 -16.73
CA ARG A 151 4.48 2.36 -17.43
C ARG A 151 4.95 3.38 -18.46
N GLU A 152 4.05 3.88 -19.28
CA GLU A 152 4.37 4.82 -20.36
C GLU A 152 4.56 6.27 -19.87
N VAL A 153 4.02 6.60 -18.71
CA VAL A 153 4.06 7.95 -18.12
C VAL A 153 5.03 8.07 -16.94
N GLY A 154 5.81 7.02 -16.68
CA GLY A 154 6.87 7.00 -15.67
C GLY A 154 6.38 6.79 -14.22
N VAL A 155 5.09 6.53 -13.99
CA VAL A 155 4.54 6.21 -12.66
C VAL A 155 4.81 4.74 -12.32
N ARG A 156 5.16 4.46 -11.06
CA ARG A 156 5.38 3.11 -10.52
C ARG A 156 4.44 2.85 -9.35
N ALA A 157 4.01 1.61 -9.16
CA ALA A 157 3.13 1.25 -8.06
C ALA A 157 3.59 -0.05 -7.39
N PHE A 158 3.55 -0.11 -6.07
CA PHE A 158 4.07 -1.22 -5.27
C PHE A 158 3.09 -1.58 -4.16
N ASP A 159 3.00 -2.88 -3.86
CA ASP A 159 2.44 -3.35 -2.59
C ASP A 159 3.57 -3.49 -1.58
N LEU A 160 3.44 -2.82 -0.44
CA LEU A 160 4.30 -3.02 0.71
C LEU A 160 3.52 -3.70 1.82
N ALA A 161 3.83 -4.97 2.10
CA ALA A 161 3.37 -5.65 3.30
C ALA A 161 4.32 -5.31 4.46
N PRO A 162 3.87 -4.56 5.49
CA PRO A 162 4.75 -4.07 6.55
C PRO A 162 5.16 -5.15 7.56
N GLY A 163 4.70 -6.39 7.38
CA GLY A 163 4.80 -7.41 8.40
C GLY A 163 3.84 -7.14 9.56
N VAL A 164 4.16 -7.61 10.76
CA VAL A 164 3.37 -7.32 11.96
C VAL A 164 4.09 -6.27 12.80
N VAL A 165 3.79 -5.01 12.52
CA VAL A 165 4.31 -3.86 13.27
C VAL A 165 3.44 -3.63 14.50
N ARG A 166 4.03 -3.25 15.63
CA ARG A 166 3.30 -2.92 16.85
C ARG A 166 2.57 -1.59 16.70
N THR A 167 1.25 -1.65 16.53
CA THR A 167 0.33 -0.52 16.40
C THR A 167 -0.92 -0.77 17.23
N ASP A 168 -1.79 0.24 17.41
CA ASP A 168 -3.07 0.04 18.09
C ASP A 168 -3.90 -1.07 17.44
N MET A 169 -3.92 -1.13 16.09
CA MET A 169 -4.64 -2.15 15.34
C MET A 169 -4.11 -3.55 15.68
N THR A 170 -2.80 -3.78 15.56
CA THR A 170 -2.20 -5.10 15.78
C THR A 170 -2.17 -5.50 17.26
N ALA A 171 -2.07 -4.52 18.16
CA ALA A 171 -2.13 -4.78 19.60
C ALA A 171 -3.52 -5.22 20.09
N ALA A 172 -4.59 -4.82 19.37
CA ALA A 172 -5.96 -5.23 19.64
C ALA A 172 -6.29 -6.64 19.08
N MET A 173 -5.46 -7.19 18.20
CA MET A 173 -5.70 -8.48 17.56
C MET A 173 -5.37 -9.66 18.49
N ARG A 174 -6.31 -10.57 18.67
CA ARG A 174 -6.11 -11.81 19.47
C ARG A 174 -4.99 -12.69 18.88
N ALA A 175 -4.88 -12.72 17.56
CA ALA A 175 -3.82 -13.46 16.85
C ALA A 175 -2.39 -13.02 17.22
N HIS A 176 -2.23 -11.86 17.86
CA HIS A 176 -0.93 -11.29 18.24
C HIS A 176 -0.73 -11.12 19.76
N ALA A 177 -1.64 -11.67 20.59
CA ALA A 177 -1.59 -11.51 22.04
C ALA A 177 -0.25 -11.95 22.67
N ASP A 178 0.30 -13.07 22.19
CA ASP A 178 1.55 -13.66 22.69
C ASP A 178 2.75 -13.43 21.74
N ARG A 179 2.63 -12.48 20.79
CA ARG A 179 3.69 -12.25 19.81
C ARG A 179 4.88 -11.54 20.42
N THR A 180 6.06 -12.10 20.23
CA THR A 180 7.36 -11.53 20.61
C THR A 180 8.18 -11.04 19.42
N ASP A 181 7.93 -11.58 18.24
CA ASP A 181 8.64 -11.25 16.99
C ASP A 181 7.80 -10.21 16.19
N TRP A 182 8.22 -8.95 16.29
CA TRP A 182 7.57 -7.82 15.64
C TRP A 182 8.45 -7.25 14.54
N THR A 183 7.85 -6.88 13.43
CA THR A 183 8.54 -6.08 12.42
C THR A 183 8.80 -4.68 12.99
N THR A 184 10.03 -4.20 12.91
CA THR A 184 10.39 -2.88 13.41
C THR A 184 10.04 -1.78 12.39
N PRO A 185 9.82 -0.53 12.83
CA PRO A 185 9.67 0.61 11.94
C PRO A 185 10.83 0.73 10.93
N GLU A 186 12.07 0.49 11.37
CA GLU A 186 13.27 0.57 10.55
C GLU A 186 13.24 -0.39 9.37
N GLN A 187 12.76 -1.63 9.58
CA GLN A 187 12.60 -2.63 8.50
C GLN A 187 11.57 -2.18 7.46
N VAL A 188 10.50 -1.50 7.89
CA VAL A 188 9.51 -0.92 6.96
C VAL A 188 10.11 0.25 6.19
N LEU A 189 10.80 1.16 6.89
CA LEU A 189 11.41 2.35 6.31
C LEU A 189 12.54 2.04 5.34
N GLU A 190 13.29 0.97 5.56
CA GLU A 190 14.31 0.50 4.62
C GLU A 190 13.70 0.16 3.26
N LEU A 191 12.59 -0.58 3.24
CA LEU A 191 11.87 -0.88 2.00
C LEU A 191 11.22 0.38 1.39
N VAL A 192 10.60 1.24 2.19
CA VAL A 192 10.04 2.51 1.70
C VAL A 192 11.11 3.32 0.97
N ARG A 193 12.30 3.52 1.58
CA ARG A 193 13.41 4.24 0.95
C ARG A 193 13.88 3.56 -0.32
N ALA A 194 14.02 2.24 -0.32
CA ALA A 194 14.45 1.48 -1.50
C ALA A 194 13.45 1.60 -2.68
N LEU A 195 12.15 1.61 -2.39
CA LEU A 195 11.08 1.84 -3.36
C LEU A 195 11.12 3.27 -3.91
N VAL A 196 11.30 4.25 -3.03
CA VAL A 196 11.30 5.68 -3.38
C VAL A 196 12.55 6.07 -4.19
N ASP A 197 13.70 5.48 -3.86
CA ASP A 197 14.98 5.76 -4.52
C ASP A 197 15.18 4.98 -5.84
N GLY A 198 14.20 4.17 -6.24
CA GLY A 198 14.21 3.43 -7.51
C GLY A 198 15.01 2.13 -7.50
N ARG A 199 15.66 1.77 -6.38
CA ARG A 199 16.41 0.51 -6.27
C ARG A 199 15.57 -0.74 -6.50
N LEU A 200 14.26 -0.65 -6.26
CA LEU A 200 13.30 -1.74 -6.42
C LEU A 200 12.29 -1.49 -7.56
N ASP A 201 12.63 -0.69 -8.58
CA ASP A 201 11.74 -0.40 -9.70
C ASP A 201 11.30 -1.66 -10.47
N ALA A 202 12.14 -2.69 -10.52
CA ALA A 202 11.79 -4.00 -11.09
C ALA A 202 10.60 -4.68 -10.38
N TYR A 203 10.29 -4.27 -9.15
CA TYR A 203 9.16 -4.77 -8.37
C TYR A 203 7.88 -3.95 -8.55
N SER A 204 7.82 -3.03 -9.52
CA SER A 204 6.58 -2.32 -9.82
C SER A 204 5.46 -3.30 -10.23
N GLY A 205 4.26 -3.10 -9.73
CA GLY A 205 3.12 -4.03 -9.85
C GLY A 205 3.15 -5.22 -8.90
N ARG A 206 4.11 -5.30 -7.97
CA ARG A 206 4.42 -6.49 -7.15
C ARG A 206 4.45 -6.18 -5.66
N MET A 207 4.50 -7.25 -4.85
CA MET A 207 4.55 -7.17 -3.40
C MET A 207 5.98 -7.35 -2.87
N VAL A 208 6.41 -6.46 -1.97
CA VAL A 208 7.58 -6.63 -1.09
C VAL A 208 7.11 -6.64 0.37
N ARG A 209 7.87 -7.30 1.26
CA ARG A 209 7.46 -7.52 2.64
C ARG A 209 8.56 -7.21 3.64
N ALA A 210 8.33 -6.24 4.51
CA ALA A 210 9.24 -5.91 5.60
C ALA A 210 9.35 -7.04 6.64
N GLY A 211 10.53 -7.17 7.23
CA GLY A 211 10.84 -8.24 8.17
C GLY A 211 11.10 -9.61 7.52
N VAL A 212 10.99 -9.70 6.19
CA VAL A 212 11.25 -10.93 5.42
C VAL A 212 12.20 -10.65 4.27
N ASP A 213 11.93 -9.59 3.52
CA ASP A 213 12.71 -9.21 2.34
C ASP A 213 13.90 -8.34 2.76
N ASP A 214 15.07 -8.70 2.27
CA ASP A 214 16.29 -7.92 2.32
C ASP A 214 16.48 -7.16 0.99
N VAL A 215 16.76 -5.88 1.04
CA VAL A 215 16.85 -5.01 -0.16
C VAL A 215 17.95 -5.46 -1.11
N ALA A 216 19.12 -5.86 -0.61
CA ALA A 216 20.23 -6.31 -1.46
C ALA A 216 19.86 -7.62 -2.18
N THR A 217 19.19 -8.52 -1.49
CA THR A 217 18.67 -9.77 -2.07
C THR A 217 17.62 -9.50 -3.15
N LEU A 218 16.69 -8.55 -2.92
CA LEU A 218 15.69 -8.17 -3.90
C LEU A 218 16.35 -7.57 -5.16
N VAL A 219 17.31 -6.67 -4.98
CA VAL A 219 18.06 -6.07 -6.11
C VAL A 219 18.77 -7.15 -6.92
N ALA A 220 19.46 -8.08 -6.27
CA ALA A 220 20.15 -9.18 -6.93
C ALA A 220 19.21 -10.18 -7.63
N ALA A 221 17.94 -10.21 -7.23
CA ALA A 221 16.93 -11.09 -7.81
C ALA A 221 16.13 -10.43 -8.95
N ALA A 222 16.31 -9.14 -9.20
CA ALA A 222 15.49 -8.36 -10.14
C ALA A 222 15.45 -8.96 -11.56
N ASP A 223 16.58 -9.42 -12.09
CA ASP A 223 16.67 -10.02 -13.42
C ASP A 223 16.01 -11.41 -13.54
N ARG A 224 15.59 -12.01 -12.42
CA ARG A 224 14.90 -13.30 -12.38
C ARG A 224 13.38 -13.16 -12.31
N LEU A 225 12.86 -11.93 -12.29
CA LEU A 225 11.43 -11.68 -12.25
C LEU A 225 10.82 -11.87 -13.63
N GLY A 226 9.98 -12.89 -13.78
CA GLY A 226 9.07 -13.03 -14.91
C GLY A 226 7.79 -12.21 -14.72
N GLU A 227 6.70 -12.62 -15.33
CA GLU A 227 5.45 -11.85 -15.31
C GLU A 227 4.64 -12.02 -14.02
N ARG A 228 4.76 -13.15 -13.34
CA ARG A 228 3.84 -13.59 -12.27
C ARG A 228 4.44 -13.54 -10.86
N GLU A 229 5.76 -13.49 -10.74
CA GLU A 229 6.43 -13.53 -9.44
C GLU A 229 6.02 -12.35 -8.59
N ARG A 230 5.70 -12.63 -7.33
CA ARG A 230 5.26 -11.68 -6.30
C ARG A 230 3.96 -10.93 -6.64
N THR A 231 3.13 -11.51 -7.53
CA THR A 231 1.77 -11.05 -7.83
C THR A 231 0.73 -12.03 -7.29
N ILE A 232 -0.52 -11.59 -7.14
CA ILE A 232 -1.64 -12.50 -6.87
C ILE A 232 -2.00 -13.18 -8.19
N THR A 233 -1.87 -14.49 -8.25
CA THR A 233 -2.14 -15.27 -9.46
C THR A 233 -2.69 -16.64 -9.13
N VAL A 234 -3.29 -17.29 -10.11
CA VAL A 234 -3.65 -18.72 -10.05
C VAL A 234 -2.39 -19.52 -10.30
N VAL A 235 -2.11 -20.49 -9.42
CA VAL A 235 -1.02 -21.43 -9.61
C VAL A 235 -1.52 -22.61 -10.42
N PRO A 236 -0.94 -22.91 -11.58
CA PRO A 236 -1.30 -24.07 -12.37
C PRO A 236 -1.09 -25.36 -11.59
N TYR A 237 -1.95 -26.37 -11.83
CA TYR A 237 -1.79 -27.68 -11.17
C TYR A 237 -0.68 -28.53 -11.82
N ALA A 238 -0.34 -28.28 -13.08
CA ALA A 238 0.73 -28.94 -13.84
C ALA A 238 1.10 -28.10 -15.08
N ASP A 239 2.10 -28.55 -15.84
CA ASP A 239 2.56 -27.84 -17.05
C ASP A 239 1.52 -27.86 -18.20
N ASP A 240 0.59 -28.82 -18.17
CA ASP A 240 -0.52 -28.95 -19.12
C ASP A 240 -1.83 -28.30 -18.66
N ASP A 241 -1.80 -27.55 -17.55
CA ASP A 241 -2.96 -26.78 -17.10
C ASP A 241 -3.33 -25.70 -18.14
N PRO A 242 -4.58 -25.66 -18.64
CA PRO A 242 -5.01 -24.66 -19.61
C PRO A 242 -4.92 -23.20 -19.13
N LEU A 243 -4.68 -22.98 -17.83
CA LEU A 243 -4.41 -21.65 -17.24
C LEU A 243 -2.92 -21.28 -17.25
N VAL A 244 -2.03 -22.14 -17.73
CA VAL A 244 -0.66 -21.76 -18.05
C VAL A 244 -0.70 -20.88 -19.30
N PRO A 245 -0.24 -19.63 -19.26
CA PRO A 245 -0.21 -18.74 -20.42
C PRO A 245 0.80 -19.19 -21.46
#